data_23c602f02a20d0b482e9324b5b7e5b45
#
_entry.id   23c602f02a20d0b482e9324b5b7e5b45
#
_cell.length_a   1.000
_cell.length_b   1.000
_cell.length_c   1.000
_cell.angle_alpha   90.00
_cell.angle_beta   90.00
_cell.angle_gamma   90.00
#
_symmetry.space_group_name_H-M   'P 1'
#
loop_
_entity.id
_entity.type
_entity.pdbx_description
1 polymer ?
#
loop_
_entity_poly.entity_id
_entity_poly.type
_entity_poly.pdbx_seq_one_letter_code
_entity_poly.pdbx_strand_id
1 'polypeptide(L)'
;MSIYTNHPWNTLNIQKPFAEPEYYQVSSIYGAFTVHRSRCLVFRNGRLPEHTTNAVYRYWGIPEYVKIKRAMRECITSHENGVKLLERCVQAIYKMKNLANMLSTAEGEDKVLLRLQVIDMARSILNSIAIDNEGEEYTFESIPMAGVKDVIDSTCNMLSAVTNIPQTILFGRSPAGMNSTGESDMENFYNMVENIQKQNMKANSRTLIRLILIQGMYE
;
A
#
# COMPACT_ATOMS: atom_id res chain seq x y z
N MET A 1 -13.92 0.74 -21.03
CA MET A 1 -14.18 2.07 -21.60
C MET A 1 -12.89 2.88 -21.48
N SER A 2 -12.34 3.30 -22.60
CA SER A 2 -11.14 4.15 -22.60
C SER A 2 -11.50 5.51 -23.19
N ILE A 3 -11.04 6.58 -22.53
CA ILE A 3 -11.28 7.95 -22.96
C ILE A 3 -9.93 8.52 -23.41
N TYR A 4 -9.84 8.89 -24.66
CA TYR A 4 -8.70 9.56 -25.23
C TYR A 4 -8.99 11.05 -25.38
N THR A 5 -8.05 11.88 -24.97
CA THR A 5 -8.12 13.33 -25.21
C THR A 5 -7.36 13.64 -26.48
N ASN A 6 -8.07 14.05 -27.53
CA ASN A 6 -7.43 14.63 -28.70
C ASN A 6 -7.04 16.07 -28.39
N HIS A 7 -5.78 16.30 -28.09
CA HIS A 7 -5.23 17.64 -28.05
C HIS A 7 -4.83 18.02 -29.48
N PRO A 8 -5.42 19.06 -30.08
CA PRO A 8 -4.85 19.65 -31.26
C PRO A 8 -3.53 20.32 -30.86
N TRP A 9 -2.41 19.68 -31.18
CA TRP A 9 -1.05 20.17 -30.92
C TRP A 9 -0.77 21.52 -31.58
N ASN A 10 -1.65 22.01 -32.44
CA ASN A 10 -1.47 23.22 -33.26
C ASN A 10 -1.98 24.50 -32.63
N THR A 11 -2.58 24.49 -31.47
CA THR A 11 -2.90 25.72 -30.75
C THR A 11 -2.09 25.76 -29.45
N LEU A 12 -0.79 25.99 -29.59
CA LEU A 12 0.04 26.58 -28.54
C LEU A 12 -0.47 28.01 -28.26
N ASN A 13 -1.63 28.09 -27.67
CA ASN A 13 -2.12 29.30 -27.07
C ASN A 13 -1.38 29.45 -25.74
N ILE A 14 -0.18 30.02 -25.82
CA ILE A 14 0.73 30.31 -24.69
C ILE A 14 0.02 31.13 -23.59
N GLN A 15 -1.09 31.76 -23.90
CA GLN A 15 -1.91 32.52 -22.96
C GLN A 15 -2.83 31.66 -22.08
N LYS A 16 -3.00 30.35 -22.35
CA LYS A 16 -3.75 29.43 -21.49
C LYS A 16 -2.86 28.23 -21.15
N PRO A 17 -2.05 28.33 -20.11
CA PRO A 17 -1.11 27.26 -19.73
C PRO A 17 -1.78 25.91 -19.39
N PHE A 18 -3.09 25.88 -19.31
CA PHE A 18 -3.91 24.68 -19.08
C PHE A 18 -4.99 24.55 -20.17
N ALA A 19 -4.57 24.47 -21.44
CA ALA A 19 -5.49 24.23 -22.54
C ALA A 19 -6.23 22.90 -22.29
N GLU A 20 -7.50 22.99 -21.92
CA GLU A 20 -8.35 21.83 -21.81
C GLU A 20 -8.75 21.39 -23.23
N PRO A 21 -8.82 20.06 -23.47
CA PRO A 21 -9.19 19.56 -24.80
C PRO A 21 -10.59 20.03 -25.19
N GLU A 22 -10.75 20.43 -26.44
CA GLU A 22 -12.02 20.84 -26.98
C GLU A 22 -12.95 19.66 -27.20
N TYR A 23 -12.38 18.49 -27.57
CA TYR A 23 -13.11 17.27 -27.86
C TYR A 23 -12.53 16.09 -27.06
N TYR A 24 -13.40 15.22 -26.60
CA TYR A 24 -13.08 13.94 -25.98
C TYR A 24 -13.46 12.82 -26.92
N GLN A 25 -12.53 11.93 -27.22
CA GLN A 25 -12.82 10.70 -27.94
C GLN A 25 -13.08 9.58 -26.93
N VAL A 26 -14.27 9.04 -26.94
CA VAL A 26 -14.70 7.97 -26.02
C VAL A 26 -14.77 6.68 -26.81
N SER A 27 -13.98 5.68 -26.42
CA SER A 27 -14.03 4.33 -26.99
C SER A 27 -14.84 3.42 -26.06
N SER A 28 -15.89 2.84 -26.59
CA SER A 28 -16.78 1.92 -25.91
C SER A 28 -16.84 0.60 -26.67
N ILE A 29 -17.43 -0.44 -26.08
CA ILE A 29 -17.76 -1.71 -26.75
C ILE A 29 -18.71 -1.52 -27.95
N TYR A 30 -19.47 -0.44 -27.97
CA TYR A 30 -20.41 -0.07 -29.04
C TYR A 30 -19.79 0.83 -30.13
N GLY A 31 -18.47 1.10 -30.06
CA GLY A 31 -17.78 1.96 -31.02
C GLY A 31 -17.10 3.17 -30.35
N ALA A 32 -16.47 3.98 -31.19
CA ALA A 32 -15.82 5.22 -30.78
C ALA A 32 -16.67 6.41 -31.22
N PHE A 33 -16.86 7.37 -30.32
CA PHE A 33 -17.55 8.63 -30.62
C PHE A 33 -16.83 9.80 -30.01
N THR A 34 -16.99 10.97 -30.61
CA THR A 34 -16.36 12.21 -30.19
C THR A 34 -17.39 13.13 -29.54
N VAL A 35 -17.06 13.64 -28.35
CA VAL A 35 -17.94 14.52 -27.58
C VAL A 35 -17.23 15.85 -27.34
N HIS A 36 -17.94 16.94 -27.65
CA HIS A 36 -17.44 18.28 -27.35
C HIS A 36 -17.47 18.55 -25.84
N ARG A 37 -16.47 19.28 -25.32
CA ARG A 37 -16.32 19.59 -23.90
C ARG A 37 -17.57 20.18 -23.24
N SER A 38 -18.31 21.02 -23.93
CA SER A 38 -19.53 21.64 -23.39
C SER A 38 -20.63 20.64 -23.01
N ARG A 39 -20.54 19.39 -23.50
CA ARG A 39 -21.48 18.30 -23.23
C ARG A 39 -20.95 17.28 -22.23
N CYS A 40 -19.81 17.59 -21.59
CA CYS A 40 -19.16 16.70 -20.64
C CYS A 40 -19.07 17.35 -19.27
N LEU A 41 -19.41 16.61 -18.22
CA LEU A 41 -19.05 16.92 -16.85
C LEU A 41 -17.77 16.16 -16.51
N VAL A 42 -16.64 16.89 -16.42
CA VAL A 42 -15.32 16.28 -16.25
C VAL A 42 -14.88 16.36 -14.79
N PHE A 43 -14.72 15.20 -14.15
CA PHE A 43 -14.17 15.08 -12.82
C PHE A 43 -12.70 14.68 -12.90
N ARG A 44 -11.81 15.46 -12.33
CA ARG A 44 -10.35 15.21 -12.36
C ARG A 44 -9.79 15.22 -10.96
N ASN A 45 -8.82 14.36 -10.72
CA ASN A 45 -8.09 14.36 -9.47
C ASN A 45 -6.86 15.28 -9.54
N GLY A 46 -7.06 16.51 -9.10
CA GLY A 46 -6.01 17.53 -9.06
C GLY A 46 -5.58 18.06 -10.44
N ARG A 47 -4.82 19.15 -10.42
CA ARG A 47 -4.14 19.73 -11.61
C ARG A 47 -2.66 19.73 -11.36
N LEU A 48 -1.89 19.23 -12.31
CA LEU A 48 -0.45 19.28 -12.26
C LEU A 48 0.05 20.62 -12.84
N PRO A 49 1.03 21.27 -12.19
CA PRO A 49 1.54 22.56 -12.64
C PRO A 49 2.34 22.47 -13.93
N GLU A 50 3.02 21.36 -14.17
CA GLU A 50 3.88 21.20 -15.33
C GLU A 50 3.17 20.58 -16.53
N HIS A 51 3.33 21.19 -17.70
CA HIS A 51 2.75 20.72 -18.94
C HIS A 51 3.24 19.31 -19.35
N THR A 52 4.53 19.04 -19.15
CA THR A 52 5.15 17.74 -19.46
C THR A 52 4.59 16.61 -18.59
N THR A 53 4.45 16.85 -17.30
CA THR A 53 3.87 15.88 -16.36
C THR A 53 2.39 15.66 -16.65
N ASN A 54 1.65 16.71 -17.01
CA ASN A 54 0.27 16.60 -17.44
C ASN A 54 0.11 15.71 -18.68
N ALA A 55 1.01 15.82 -19.66
CA ALA A 55 0.98 14.99 -20.86
C ALA A 55 1.17 13.49 -20.54
N VAL A 56 2.08 13.15 -19.63
CA VAL A 56 2.31 11.76 -19.18
C VAL A 56 1.03 11.13 -18.61
N TYR A 57 0.29 11.89 -17.80
CA TYR A 57 -0.98 11.43 -17.21
C TYR A 57 -2.20 11.78 -18.08
N ARG A 58 -1.98 12.14 -19.35
CA ARG A 58 -3.05 12.47 -20.30
C ARG A 58 -4.04 13.51 -19.78
N TYR A 59 -3.56 14.45 -18.97
CA TYR A 59 -4.35 15.54 -18.36
C TYR A 59 -5.44 15.09 -17.37
N TRP A 60 -5.41 13.83 -16.89
CA TRP A 60 -6.36 13.32 -15.88
C TRP A 60 -5.92 13.52 -14.44
N GLY A 61 -4.69 14.02 -14.23
CA GLY A 61 -4.06 14.15 -12.92
C GLY A 61 -3.31 12.90 -12.48
N ILE A 62 -2.60 13.00 -11.36
CA ILE A 62 -1.83 11.87 -10.82
C ILE A 62 -2.80 10.91 -10.11
N PRO A 63 -2.77 9.62 -10.44
CA PRO A 63 -3.53 8.62 -9.67
C PRO A 63 -3.08 8.63 -8.20
N GLU A 64 -4.03 8.60 -7.27
CA GLU A 64 -3.71 8.54 -5.83
C GLU A 64 -2.81 7.36 -5.48
N TYR A 65 -3.00 6.23 -6.14
CA TYR A 65 -2.15 5.05 -5.97
C TYR A 65 -0.66 5.34 -6.17
N VAL A 66 -0.29 6.20 -7.12
CA VAL A 66 1.12 6.54 -7.36
C VAL A 66 1.74 7.23 -6.15
N LYS A 67 0.97 8.07 -5.46
CA LYS A 67 1.41 8.78 -4.25
C LYS A 67 1.61 7.81 -3.08
N ILE A 68 0.68 6.90 -2.89
CA ILE A 68 0.66 6.01 -1.72
C ILE A 68 1.45 4.71 -1.91
N LYS A 69 1.76 4.33 -3.15
CA LYS A 69 2.37 3.04 -3.51
C LYS A 69 3.59 2.67 -2.67
N ARG A 70 4.48 3.65 -2.42
CA ARG A 70 5.70 3.43 -1.64
C ARG A 70 5.39 3.13 -0.18
N ALA A 71 4.62 4.01 0.47
CA ALA A 71 4.25 3.85 1.88
C ALA A 71 3.44 2.56 2.12
N MET A 72 2.54 2.22 1.19
CA MET A 72 1.78 0.98 1.25
C MET A 72 2.69 -0.26 1.16
N ARG A 73 3.67 -0.25 0.25
CA ARG A 73 4.64 -1.35 0.14
C ARG A 73 5.48 -1.47 1.40
N GLU A 74 5.99 -0.35 1.94
CA GLU A 74 6.79 -0.33 3.17
C GLU A 74 5.98 -0.88 4.36
N CYS A 75 4.72 -0.50 4.49
CA CYS A 75 3.82 -1.01 5.52
C CYS A 75 3.58 -2.53 5.39
N ILE A 76 3.26 -3.03 4.20
CA ILE A 76 3.05 -4.46 3.95
C ILE A 76 4.33 -5.24 4.25
N THR A 77 5.46 -4.80 3.71
CA THR A 77 6.75 -5.49 3.90
C THR A 77 7.18 -5.51 5.37
N SER A 78 6.92 -4.46 6.14
CA SER A 78 7.24 -4.44 7.57
C SER A 78 6.42 -5.47 8.35
N HIS A 79 5.14 -5.65 8.02
CA HIS A 79 4.30 -6.69 8.62
C HIS A 79 4.76 -8.10 8.23
N GLU A 80 5.02 -8.33 6.94
CA GLU A 80 5.52 -9.63 6.46
C GLU A 80 6.86 -10.02 7.12
N ASN A 81 7.78 -9.06 7.21
CA ASN A 81 9.06 -9.30 7.87
C ASN A 81 8.91 -9.49 9.38
N GLY A 82 7.97 -8.79 10.01
CA GLY A 82 7.63 -9.00 11.42
C GLY A 82 7.15 -10.44 11.69
N VAL A 83 6.27 -10.97 10.84
CA VAL A 83 5.80 -12.36 10.91
C VAL A 83 6.95 -13.34 10.70
N LYS A 84 7.78 -13.15 9.67
CA LYS A 84 8.96 -14.00 9.41
C LYS A 84 9.98 -13.96 10.55
N LEU A 85 10.10 -12.81 11.22
CA LEU A 85 10.96 -12.69 12.38
C LEU A 85 10.41 -13.48 13.56
N LEU A 86 9.07 -13.46 13.77
CA LEU A 86 8.40 -14.28 14.77
C LEU A 86 8.62 -15.79 14.54
N GLU A 87 8.54 -16.22 13.29
CA GLU A 87 8.80 -17.63 12.92
C GLU A 87 10.25 -18.05 13.23
N ARG A 88 11.19 -17.10 13.21
CA ARG A 88 12.62 -17.33 13.43
C ARG A 88 13.14 -16.85 14.79
N CYS A 89 12.26 -16.34 15.63
CA CYS A 89 12.67 -15.71 16.88
C CYS A 89 13.34 -16.68 17.88
N VAL A 90 13.08 -17.96 17.73
CA VAL A 90 13.72 -19.02 18.52
C VAL A 90 14.41 -19.98 17.57
N GLN A 91 15.74 -19.90 17.52
CA GLN A 91 16.56 -20.87 16.80
C GLN A 91 17.13 -21.89 17.76
N ALA A 92 16.91 -23.15 17.45
CA ALA A 92 17.55 -24.24 18.13
C ALA A 92 18.97 -24.44 17.58
N ILE A 93 19.96 -24.32 18.44
CA ILE A 93 21.35 -24.56 18.09
C ILE A 93 21.76 -25.90 18.67
N TYR A 94 22.11 -26.79 17.77
CA TYR A 94 22.60 -28.12 18.13
C TYR A 94 24.11 -28.18 17.88
N LYS A 95 24.89 -28.23 18.94
CA LYS A 95 26.35 -28.31 18.88
C LYS A 95 26.79 -29.77 18.92
N MET A 96 27.44 -30.19 17.88
CA MET A 96 28.02 -31.56 17.74
C MET A 96 29.53 -31.51 17.75
N LYS A 97 30.15 -32.45 18.46
CA LYS A 97 31.61 -32.60 18.50
C LYS A 97 32.12 -33.15 17.16
N ASN A 98 33.19 -32.56 16.62
CA ASN A 98 33.81 -32.97 15.34
C ASN A 98 32.91 -32.87 14.09
N LEU A 99 31.91 -32.01 14.10
CA LEU A 99 30.97 -31.83 12.98
C LEU A 99 31.69 -31.61 11.65
N ALA A 100 32.73 -30.76 11.62
CA ALA A 100 33.49 -30.45 10.41
C ALA A 100 34.18 -31.72 9.80
N ASN A 101 34.71 -32.59 10.65
CA ASN A 101 35.33 -33.84 10.20
C ASN A 101 34.27 -34.85 9.75
N MET A 102 33.11 -34.88 10.36
CA MET A 102 32.01 -35.74 9.95
C MET A 102 31.46 -35.34 8.58
N LEU A 103 31.32 -34.04 8.33
CA LEU A 103 30.85 -33.52 7.04
C LEU A 103 31.85 -33.63 5.90
N SER A 104 33.12 -34.01 6.17
CA SER A 104 34.13 -34.23 5.14
C SER A 104 34.01 -35.59 4.42
N THR A 105 33.19 -36.50 4.92
CA THR A 105 32.94 -37.82 4.35
C THR A 105 31.46 -38.01 4.07
N ALA A 106 31.12 -38.63 2.92
CA ALA A 106 29.71 -38.84 2.55
C ALA A 106 28.92 -39.66 3.59
N GLU A 107 29.55 -40.71 4.14
CA GLU A 107 28.91 -41.47 5.24
C GLU A 107 28.71 -40.66 6.51
N GLY A 108 29.56 -39.69 6.79
CA GLY A 108 29.44 -38.80 7.94
C GLY A 108 28.30 -37.78 7.75
N GLU A 109 28.15 -37.26 6.53
CA GLU A 109 27.05 -36.36 6.17
C GLU A 109 25.70 -37.05 6.34
N ASP A 110 25.54 -38.29 5.85
CA ASP A 110 24.31 -39.06 6.01
C ASP A 110 23.96 -39.30 7.48
N LYS A 111 24.96 -39.60 8.32
CA LYS A 111 24.75 -39.76 9.79
C LYS A 111 24.30 -38.47 10.47
N VAL A 112 24.88 -37.32 10.10
CA VAL A 112 24.47 -36.02 10.62
C VAL A 112 23.07 -35.68 10.19
N LEU A 113 22.71 -35.86 8.92
CA LEU A 113 21.36 -35.61 8.41
C LEU A 113 20.33 -36.50 9.11
N LEU A 114 20.61 -37.79 9.24
CA LEU A 114 19.71 -38.73 9.96
C LEU A 114 19.51 -38.29 11.42
N ARG A 115 20.58 -37.89 12.10
CA ARG A 115 20.50 -37.39 13.49
C ARG A 115 19.64 -36.17 13.60
N LEU A 116 19.81 -35.17 12.73
CA LEU A 116 18.99 -33.96 12.71
C LEU A 116 17.52 -34.27 12.42
N GLN A 117 17.23 -35.18 11.49
CA GLN A 117 15.85 -35.60 11.20
C GLN A 117 15.19 -36.27 12.42
N VAL A 118 15.91 -37.15 13.12
CA VAL A 118 15.41 -37.81 14.34
C VAL A 118 15.15 -36.78 15.44
N ILE A 119 16.02 -35.79 15.60
CA ILE A 119 15.83 -34.69 16.59
C ILE A 119 14.59 -33.86 16.25
N ASP A 120 14.43 -33.45 14.98
CA ASP A 120 13.28 -32.68 14.54
C ASP A 120 11.97 -33.46 14.70
N MET A 121 11.97 -34.74 14.40
CA MET A 121 10.82 -35.62 14.60
C MET A 121 10.49 -35.78 16.09
N ALA A 122 11.47 -36.03 16.93
CA ALA A 122 11.29 -36.16 18.38
C ALA A 122 10.79 -34.85 18.99
N ARG A 123 11.33 -33.71 18.57
CA ARG A 123 10.90 -32.39 18.99
C ARG A 123 9.44 -32.11 18.61
N SER A 124 9.03 -32.51 17.40
CA SER A 124 7.67 -32.30 16.92
C SER A 124 6.64 -33.16 17.66
N ILE A 125 6.97 -34.37 18.04
CA ILE A 125 6.03 -35.35 18.62
C ILE A 125 6.06 -35.32 20.17
N LEU A 126 7.26 -35.28 20.75
CA LEU A 126 7.45 -35.48 22.19
C LEU A 126 7.76 -34.18 22.96
N ASN A 127 7.99 -33.08 22.27
CA ASN A 127 8.52 -31.83 22.85
C ASN A 127 9.77 -32.02 23.72
N SER A 128 10.53 -33.09 23.47
CA SER A 128 11.73 -33.45 24.21
C SER A 128 12.86 -33.82 23.24
N ILE A 129 14.08 -33.53 23.64
CA ILE A 129 15.29 -33.82 22.87
C ILE A 129 16.21 -34.64 23.73
N ALA A 130 16.65 -35.79 23.22
CA ALA A 130 17.70 -36.59 23.84
C ALA A 130 19.05 -36.22 23.23
N ILE A 131 19.97 -35.76 24.04
CA ILE A 131 21.34 -35.39 23.64
C ILE A 131 22.34 -36.26 24.42
N ASP A 132 23.52 -36.43 23.86
CA ASP A 132 24.62 -37.13 24.53
C ASP A 132 25.26 -36.19 25.56
N ASN A 133 25.54 -36.74 26.75
CA ASN A 133 26.12 -35.98 27.87
C ASN A 133 27.57 -35.54 27.60
N GLU A 134 28.30 -36.22 26.74
CA GLU A 134 29.72 -35.97 26.47
C GLU A 134 30.00 -35.43 25.06
N GLY A 135 29.40 -34.35 24.65
CA GLY A 135 29.81 -33.71 23.39
C GLY A 135 28.74 -33.11 22.53
N GLU A 136 27.54 -33.18 23.01
CA GLU A 136 26.40 -32.48 22.39
C GLU A 136 25.86 -31.42 23.35
N GLU A 137 25.54 -30.27 22.82
CA GLU A 137 24.89 -29.19 23.56
C GLU A 137 23.74 -28.63 22.74
N TYR A 138 22.61 -28.47 23.36
CA TYR A 138 21.43 -27.90 22.75
C TYR A 138 21.05 -26.60 23.47
N THR A 139 21.09 -25.51 22.73
CA THR A 139 20.76 -24.19 23.25
C THR A 139 19.71 -23.50 22.41
N PHE A 140 18.85 -22.73 23.03
CA PHE A 140 17.95 -21.84 22.33
C PHE A 140 18.51 -20.43 22.38
N GLU A 141 18.74 -19.87 21.20
CA GLU A 141 19.00 -18.43 21.09
C GLU A 141 17.73 -17.73 20.66
N SER A 142 17.28 -16.77 21.47
CA SER A 142 16.14 -15.93 21.15
C SER A 142 16.62 -14.61 20.55
N ILE A 143 16.10 -14.27 19.41
CA ILE A 143 16.34 -12.95 18.79
C ILE A 143 15.48 -11.92 19.56
N PRO A 144 16.07 -10.81 20.04
CA PRO A 144 15.30 -9.79 20.72
C PRO A 144 14.28 -9.15 19.77
N MET A 145 13.00 -9.21 20.14
CA MET A 145 11.90 -8.63 19.37
C MET A 145 11.63 -7.17 19.71
N ALA A 146 12.47 -6.57 20.56
CA ALA A 146 12.35 -5.16 20.92
C ALA A 146 12.46 -4.26 19.67
N GLY A 147 11.55 -3.31 19.55
CA GLY A 147 11.53 -2.37 18.42
C GLY A 147 10.78 -2.83 17.15
N VAL A 148 10.48 -4.11 16.99
CA VAL A 148 9.72 -4.58 15.81
C VAL A 148 8.35 -3.90 15.74
N LYS A 149 7.67 -3.81 16.88
CA LYS A 149 6.39 -3.10 16.98
C LYS A 149 6.53 -1.63 16.57
N ASP A 150 7.58 -0.96 17.03
CA ASP A 150 7.79 0.46 16.76
C ASP A 150 8.04 0.72 15.27
N VAL A 151 8.75 -0.18 14.59
CA VAL A 151 8.97 -0.11 13.13
C VAL A 151 7.64 -0.30 12.38
N ILE A 152 6.83 -1.28 12.77
CA ILE A 152 5.51 -1.52 12.17
C ILE A 152 4.60 -0.30 12.40
N ASP A 153 4.54 0.22 13.62
CA ASP A 153 3.72 1.39 13.94
C ASP A 153 4.22 2.64 13.20
N SER A 154 5.52 2.82 13.02
CA SER A 154 6.10 3.90 12.22
C SER A 154 5.69 3.82 10.75
N THR A 155 5.71 2.64 10.13
CA THR A 155 5.28 2.46 8.74
C THR A 155 3.78 2.66 8.56
N CYS A 156 2.97 2.26 9.54
CA CYS A 156 1.53 2.53 9.57
C CYS A 156 1.24 4.04 9.70
N ASN A 157 2.00 4.75 10.56
CA ASN A 157 1.93 6.20 10.70
C ASN A 157 2.26 6.90 9.37
N MET A 158 3.32 6.45 8.69
CA MET A 158 3.71 7.00 7.40
C MET A 158 2.63 6.80 6.33
N LEU A 159 2.00 5.62 6.30
CA LEU A 159 0.90 5.35 5.38
C LEU A 159 -0.31 6.25 5.67
N SER A 160 -0.67 6.43 6.95
CA SER A 160 -1.72 7.35 7.37
C SER A 160 -1.41 8.80 6.97
N ALA A 161 -0.18 9.26 7.16
CA ALA A 161 0.25 10.60 6.78
C ALA A 161 0.18 10.84 5.26
N VAL A 162 0.61 9.88 4.45
CA VAL A 162 0.60 10.00 2.98
C VAL A 162 -0.82 9.94 2.40
N THR A 163 -1.70 9.15 3.02
CA THR A 163 -3.11 9.05 2.60
C THR A 163 -3.98 10.17 3.13
N ASN A 164 -3.53 10.91 4.14
CA ASN A 164 -4.33 11.83 4.96
C ASN A 164 -5.55 11.16 5.60
N ILE A 165 -5.52 9.84 5.77
CA ILE A 165 -6.59 9.09 6.45
C ILE A 165 -6.07 8.73 7.84
N PRO A 166 -6.75 9.15 8.93
CA PRO A 166 -6.35 8.81 10.29
C PRO A 166 -6.24 7.31 10.51
N GLN A 167 -5.33 6.90 11.38
CA GLN A 167 -5.15 5.48 11.73
C GLN A 167 -6.39 4.82 12.30
N THR A 168 -7.21 5.58 12.99
CA THR A 168 -8.50 5.16 13.53
C THR A 168 -9.46 4.66 12.44
N ILE A 169 -9.44 5.32 11.28
CA ILE A 169 -10.27 4.95 10.13
C ILE A 169 -9.57 3.89 9.29
N LEU A 170 -8.26 4.05 9.03
CA LEU A 170 -7.51 3.19 8.11
C LEU A 170 -7.30 1.78 8.67
N PHE A 171 -7.03 1.67 9.98
CA PHE A 171 -6.70 0.39 10.65
C PHE A 171 -7.67 0.02 11.76
N GLY A 172 -8.67 0.84 12.09
CA GLY A 172 -9.58 0.62 13.20
C GLY A 172 -8.89 0.66 14.58
N ARG A 173 -7.73 1.32 14.67
CA ARG A 173 -6.96 1.42 15.92
C ARG A 173 -7.37 2.66 16.69
N SER A 174 -7.60 2.51 17.99
CA SER A 174 -7.71 3.69 18.87
C SER A 174 -6.39 4.46 18.87
N PRO A 175 -6.45 5.82 18.91
CA PRO A 175 -5.24 6.63 19.03
C PRO A 175 -4.47 6.25 20.30
N ALA A 176 -3.14 6.15 20.19
CA ALA A 176 -2.30 5.90 21.35
C ALA A 176 -2.16 7.21 22.17
N GLY A 177 -2.61 7.20 23.41
CA GLY A 177 -2.45 8.33 24.36
C GLY A 177 -3.61 8.44 25.33
N MET A 178 -3.31 8.93 26.53
CA MET A 178 -4.23 8.95 27.67
C MET A 178 -5.45 9.90 27.48
N ASN A 179 -5.40 10.81 26.50
CA ASN A 179 -6.45 11.80 26.20
C ASN A 179 -6.84 11.85 24.72
N SER A 180 -6.49 10.85 23.92
CA SER A 180 -6.80 10.88 22.50
C SER A 180 -8.17 10.24 22.25
N THR A 181 -9.21 11.07 22.19
CA THR A 181 -10.57 10.64 21.81
C THR A 181 -10.68 10.32 20.31
N GLY A 182 -9.67 10.63 19.51
CA GLY A 182 -9.72 10.53 18.04
C GLY A 182 -10.67 11.56 17.40
N GLU A 183 -11.31 12.41 18.17
CA GLU A 183 -12.29 13.38 17.68
C GLU A 183 -11.64 14.42 16.76
N SER A 184 -10.47 14.93 17.16
CA SER A 184 -9.69 15.86 16.32
C SER A 184 -9.25 15.23 14.99
N ASP A 185 -8.89 13.94 15.00
CA ASP A 185 -8.51 13.21 13.79
C ASP A 185 -9.71 13.03 12.85
N MET A 186 -10.88 12.76 13.41
CA MET A 186 -12.13 12.66 12.67
C MET A 186 -12.54 13.99 12.06
N GLU A 187 -12.42 15.09 12.82
CA GLU A 187 -12.70 16.43 12.33
C GLU A 187 -11.78 16.81 11.17
N ASN A 188 -10.47 16.55 11.29
CA ASN A 188 -9.50 16.77 10.22
C ASN A 188 -9.84 15.95 8.97
N PHE A 189 -10.25 14.71 9.14
CA PHE A 189 -10.68 13.86 8.04
C PHE A 189 -11.93 14.39 7.34
N TYR A 190 -12.95 14.81 8.09
CA TYR A 190 -14.15 15.41 7.51
C TYR A 190 -13.84 16.72 6.78
N ASN A 191 -12.97 17.56 7.32
CA ASN A 191 -12.50 18.77 6.66
C ASN A 191 -11.79 18.47 5.34
N MET A 192 -10.97 17.42 5.30
CA MET A 192 -10.32 16.94 4.05
C MET A 192 -11.36 16.49 3.03
N VAL A 193 -12.33 15.68 3.43
CA VAL A 193 -13.42 15.20 2.55
C VAL A 193 -14.23 16.37 2.01
N GLU A 194 -14.59 17.31 2.87
CA GLU A 194 -15.32 18.51 2.48
C GLU A 194 -14.55 19.36 1.46
N ASN A 195 -13.24 19.49 1.64
CA ASN A 195 -12.37 20.20 0.70
C ASN A 195 -12.35 19.52 -0.67
N ILE A 196 -12.25 18.19 -0.72
CA ILE A 196 -12.32 17.42 -1.97
C ILE A 196 -13.67 17.62 -2.65
N GLN A 197 -14.77 17.57 -1.89
CA GLN A 197 -16.11 17.80 -2.42
C GLN A 197 -16.26 19.21 -2.98
N LYS A 198 -15.77 20.24 -2.27
CA LYS A 198 -15.84 21.64 -2.69
C LYS A 198 -15.02 21.89 -3.96
N GLN A 199 -13.80 21.32 -4.04
CA GLN A 199 -12.88 21.59 -5.14
C GLN A 199 -13.22 20.79 -6.40
N ASN A 200 -13.53 19.51 -6.27
CA ASN A 200 -13.65 18.60 -7.40
C ASN A 200 -15.09 18.34 -7.83
N MET A 201 -16.05 18.37 -6.91
CA MET A 201 -17.42 17.93 -7.18
C MET A 201 -18.43 19.06 -7.31
N LYS A 202 -18.31 20.10 -6.49
CA LYS A 202 -19.36 21.13 -6.31
C LYS A 202 -19.78 21.83 -7.61
N ALA A 203 -18.84 22.19 -8.46
CA ALA A 203 -19.14 22.89 -9.72
C ALA A 203 -19.95 22.01 -10.68
N ASN A 204 -19.47 20.78 -10.88
CA ASN A 204 -20.12 19.83 -11.78
C ASN A 204 -21.48 19.36 -11.26
N SER A 205 -21.60 19.11 -9.96
CA SER A 205 -22.87 18.73 -9.33
C SER A 205 -23.92 19.82 -9.43
N ARG A 206 -23.55 21.10 -9.26
CA ARG A 206 -24.45 22.21 -9.47
C ARG A 206 -24.98 22.30 -10.90
N THR A 207 -24.10 22.07 -11.88
CA THR A 207 -24.50 22.03 -13.30
C THR A 207 -25.47 20.91 -13.57
N LEU A 208 -25.20 19.72 -13.03
CA LEU A 208 -26.08 18.56 -13.17
C LEU A 208 -27.46 18.82 -12.56
N ILE A 209 -27.51 19.34 -11.33
CA ILE A 209 -28.78 19.67 -10.65
C ILE A 209 -29.58 20.71 -11.44
N ARG A 210 -28.91 21.73 -11.98
CA ARG A 210 -29.59 22.73 -12.82
C ARG A 210 -30.22 22.10 -14.07
N LEU A 211 -29.51 21.18 -14.74
CA LEU A 211 -30.01 20.49 -15.92
C LEU A 211 -31.25 19.64 -15.59
N ILE A 212 -31.20 18.92 -14.46
CA ILE A 212 -32.34 18.10 -13.98
C ILE A 212 -33.54 18.98 -13.65
N LEU A 213 -33.34 20.12 -12.94
CA LEU A 213 -34.42 21.04 -12.62
C LEU A 213 -35.06 21.68 -13.86
N ILE A 214 -34.23 22.04 -14.84
CA ILE A 214 -34.75 22.59 -16.10
C ILE A 214 -35.59 21.54 -16.81
N GLN A 215 -35.12 20.28 -16.89
CA GLN A 215 -35.87 19.21 -17.53
C GLN A 215 -37.22 18.96 -16.82
N GLY A 216 -37.26 18.89 -15.50
CA GLY A 216 -38.48 18.70 -14.73
C GLY A 216 -39.43 19.90 -14.71
N MET A 217 -39.04 21.05 -15.26
CA MET A 217 -39.93 22.20 -15.47
C MET A 217 -40.62 22.15 -16.86
N TYR A 218 -40.18 21.28 -17.76
CA TYR A 218 -40.75 21.12 -19.13
C TYR A 218 -41.61 19.87 -19.24
N GLU A 219 -41.69 19.03 -18.21
CA GLU A 219 -42.67 17.96 -18.05
C GLU A 219 -43.88 18.44 -17.24
#